data_7a14ff17cb6603b7dff38df53b0a7f2d
#
_entry.id   7a14ff17cb6603b7dff38df53b0a7f2d
#
_cell.length_a   1.000
_cell.length_b   1.000
_cell.length_c   1.000
_cell.angle_alpha   90.00
_cell.angle_beta   90.00
_cell.angle_gamma   90.00
#
_symmetry.space_group_name_H-M   'P 1'
#
loop_
_entity.id
_entity.type
_entity.pdbx_description
1 polymer ?
#
loop_
_entity_poly.entity_id
_entity_poly.type
_entity_poly.pdbx_seq_one_letter_code
_entity_poly.pdbx_strand_id
1 'polypeptide(L)'
;MNILDPQGPVAAAEKTILIDSIGIMLAIVIPTIVAIFFFAWWFRQSNSRAQYKPEWAHSGRIELVVWSIPTLTVILLGGVAWIGSHQLDPAKPIEGTGQGITIQVVSLDWKWLFIYPDQRIATVNSITVPVGAPLHFQLTSGSVMNAFFAPQLGSLIYTMNGMVTRLELRADTEGDYQGLSGMFSGDGFPDMMFDVHVVPQLTFSDWATKTARGDQAMNADAYKELIKQSVPKDKPVFRLEDPELFMNIATQKIAPGPGPELTAKIGANNAR
;
A
#
# COMPACT_ATOMS: atom_id res chain seq x y z
N MET A 1 12.76 2.60 2.74
CA MET A 1 11.52 1.87 2.36
C MET A 1 11.92 0.47 1.91
N ASN A 2 11.61 -0.58 2.66
CA ASN A 2 12.09 -1.93 2.40
C ASN A 2 10.96 -2.95 2.61
N ILE A 3 10.33 -3.40 1.53
CA ILE A 3 9.25 -4.42 1.55
C ILE A 3 9.78 -5.78 2.08
N LEU A 4 11.08 -6.05 1.90
CA LEU A 4 11.68 -7.31 2.35
C LEU A 4 12.10 -7.29 3.83
N ASP A 5 11.89 -6.16 4.52
CA ASP A 5 12.15 -6.00 5.95
C ASP A 5 10.83 -5.65 6.68
N PRO A 6 9.92 -6.62 6.86
CA PRO A 6 8.62 -6.41 7.46
C PRO A 6 8.75 -6.11 8.96
N GLN A 7 7.95 -5.16 9.43
CA GLN A 7 7.92 -4.72 10.83
C GLN A 7 6.54 -4.93 11.46
N GLY A 8 5.67 -5.66 10.76
CA GLY A 8 4.34 -6.05 11.25
C GLY A 8 3.92 -7.41 10.69
N PRO A 9 2.88 -8.03 11.27
CA PRO A 9 2.49 -9.41 10.94
C PRO A 9 1.92 -9.53 9.51
N VAL A 10 1.22 -8.50 9.02
CA VAL A 10 0.66 -8.47 7.66
C VAL A 10 1.79 -8.44 6.64
N ALA A 11 2.74 -7.50 6.77
CA ALA A 11 3.88 -7.41 5.87
C ALA A 11 4.77 -8.67 5.92
N ALA A 12 4.91 -9.33 7.08
CA ALA A 12 5.62 -10.59 7.22
C ALA A 12 4.95 -11.72 6.44
N ALA A 13 3.62 -11.83 6.52
CA ALA A 13 2.84 -12.80 5.77
C ALA A 13 2.88 -12.52 4.25
N GLU A 14 2.76 -11.26 3.83
CA GLU A 14 2.90 -10.84 2.43
C GLU A 14 4.29 -11.20 1.86
N LYS A 15 5.36 -10.97 2.63
CA LYS A 15 6.73 -11.38 2.26
C LYS A 15 6.81 -12.89 2.06
N THR A 16 6.20 -13.69 2.93
CA THR A 16 6.19 -15.15 2.80
C THR A 16 5.51 -15.58 1.51
N ILE A 17 4.31 -15.05 1.23
CA ILE A 17 3.59 -15.33 -0.02
C ILE A 17 4.39 -14.92 -1.26
N LEU A 18 5.08 -13.79 -1.20
CA LEU A 18 5.95 -13.32 -2.28
C LEU A 18 7.09 -14.30 -2.54
N ILE A 19 7.80 -14.72 -1.50
CA ILE A 19 8.94 -15.65 -1.62
C ILE A 19 8.47 -17.02 -2.14
N ASP A 20 7.38 -17.55 -1.62
CA ASP A 20 6.80 -18.82 -2.06
C ASP A 20 6.38 -18.75 -3.53
N SER A 21 5.73 -17.66 -3.94
CA SER A 21 5.33 -17.45 -5.33
C SER A 21 6.54 -17.35 -6.27
N ILE A 22 7.59 -16.64 -5.86
CA ILE A 22 8.84 -16.57 -6.62
C ILE A 22 9.48 -17.95 -6.73
N GLY A 23 9.52 -18.74 -5.64
CA GLY A 23 10.05 -20.10 -5.63
C GLY A 23 9.33 -21.00 -6.63
N ILE A 24 7.99 -20.98 -6.62
CA ILE A 24 7.16 -21.75 -7.56
C ILE A 24 7.42 -21.33 -9.00
N MET A 25 7.48 -20.01 -9.26
CA MET A 25 7.80 -19.48 -10.59
C MET A 25 9.19 -19.92 -11.09
N LEU A 26 10.21 -19.78 -10.25
CA LEU A 26 11.59 -20.14 -10.61
C LEU A 26 11.76 -21.65 -10.88
N ALA A 27 10.99 -22.50 -10.19
CA ALA A 27 10.98 -23.95 -10.46
C ALA A 27 10.57 -24.31 -11.91
N ILE A 28 9.87 -23.42 -12.60
CA ILE A 28 9.47 -23.60 -14.00
C ILE A 28 10.34 -22.78 -14.95
N VAL A 29 10.59 -21.52 -14.60
CA VAL A 29 11.34 -20.59 -15.44
C VAL A 29 12.77 -21.07 -15.68
N ILE A 30 13.46 -21.51 -14.62
CA ILE A 30 14.85 -21.95 -14.72
C ILE A 30 15.00 -23.19 -15.62
N PRO A 31 14.24 -24.31 -15.44
CA PRO A 31 14.32 -25.45 -16.34
C PRO A 31 13.94 -25.08 -17.80
N THR A 32 12.98 -24.17 -17.99
CA THR A 32 12.58 -23.72 -19.32
C THR A 32 13.72 -22.98 -20.03
N ILE A 33 14.38 -22.05 -19.32
CA ILE A 33 15.55 -21.33 -19.85
C ILE A 33 16.69 -22.31 -20.17
N VAL A 34 16.99 -23.24 -19.27
CA VAL A 34 18.01 -24.27 -19.48
C VAL A 34 17.64 -25.13 -20.70
N ALA A 35 16.39 -25.53 -20.85
CA ALA A 35 15.93 -26.30 -22.00
C ALA A 35 16.09 -25.54 -23.31
N ILE A 36 15.77 -24.22 -23.32
CA ILE A 36 15.96 -23.39 -24.54
C ILE A 36 17.42 -23.37 -24.98
N PHE A 37 18.36 -23.09 -24.05
CA PHE A 37 19.78 -23.08 -24.36
C PHE A 37 20.31 -24.47 -24.74
N PHE A 38 19.81 -25.52 -24.08
CA PHE A 38 20.16 -26.90 -24.40
C PHE A 38 19.70 -27.27 -25.84
N PHE A 39 18.48 -26.97 -26.23
CA PHE A 39 17.99 -27.25 -27.57
C PHE A 39 18.72 -26.41 -28.61
N ALA A 40 18.96 -25.12 -28.38
CA ALA A 40 19.74 -24.29 -29.29
C ALA A 40 21.16 -24.81 -29.49
N TRP A 41 21.80 -25.30 -28.43
CA TRP A 41 23.13 -25.90 -28.49
C TRP A 41 23.10 -27.28 -29.16
N TRP A 42 22.11 -28.14 -28.81
CA TRP A 42 22.03 -29.50 -29.35
C TRP A 42 21.70 -29.53 -30.83
N PHE A 43 20.75 -28.74 -31.29
CA PHE A 43 20.30 -28.71 -32.69
C PHE A 43 21.03 -27.66 -33.55
N ARG A 44 22.19 -27.16 -33.10
CA ARG A 44 23.00 -26.28 -33.93
C ARG A 44 23.49 -26.98 -35.20
N GLN A 45 23.63 -26.26 -36.30
CA GLN A 45 24.01 -26.78 -37.62
C GLN A 45 25.31 -27.63 -37.60
N SER A 46 26.27 -27.32 -36.77
CA SER A 46 27.54 -28.05 -36.66
C SER A 46 27.45 -29.38 -35.89
N ASN A 47 26.31 -29.73 -35.32
CA ASN A 47 26.14 -30.96 -34.56
C ASN A 47 25.62 -32.10 -35.44
N SER A 48 26.53 -32.96 -35.92
CA SER A 48 26.20 -34.13 -36.75
C SER A 48 25.44 -35.25 -36.00
N ARG A 49 25.35 -35.19 -34.67
CA ARG A 49 24.62 -36.18 -33.86
C ARG A 49 23.10 -35.86 -33.76
N ALA A 50 22.71 -34.62 -34.02
CA ALA A 50 21.32 -34.23 -34.02
C ALA A 50 20.60 -34.76 -35.27
N GLN A 51 19.49 -35.47 -35.09
CA GLN A 51 18.70 -35.97 -36.21
C GLN A 51 17.74 -34.89 -36.67
N TYR A 52 17.78 -34.55 -37.96
CA TYR A 52 16.82 -33.68 -38.61
C TYR A 52 15.53 -34.49 -38.90
N LYS A 53 14.39 -34.06 -38.33
CA LYS A 53 13.08 -34.71 -38.46
C LYS A 53 12.03 -33.68 -38.90
N PRO A 54 11.99 -33.31 -40.20
CA PRO A 54 11.09 -32.26 -40.69
C PRO A 54 9.59 -32.65 -40.59
N GLU A 55 9.29 -33.94 -40.66
CA GLU A 55 7.92 -34.46 -40.57
C GLU A 55 7.40 -34.57 -39.10
N TRP A 56 8.23 -34.26 -38.10
CA TRP A 56 7.81 -34.35 -36.71
C TRP A 56 6.99 -33.13 -36.30
N ALA A 57 5.67 -33.24 -36.32
CA ALA A 57 4.74 -32.16 -36.02
C ALA A 57 3.99 -32.36 -34.71
N HIS A 58 3.93 -33.59 -34.16
CA HIS A 58 3.09 -33.89 -32.99
C HIS A 58 3.66 -35.02 -32.14
N SER A 59 3.51 -34.89 -30.83
CA SER A 59 3.80 -35.94 -29.84
C SER A 59 2.91 -35.80 -28.62
N GLY A 60 1.88 -36.62 -28.48
CA GLY A 60 0.93 -36.55 -27.37
C GLY A 60 1.57 -36.68 -25.96
N ARG A 61 2.71 -37.40 -25.85
CA ARG A 61 3.44 -37.50 -24.58
C ARG A 61 4.11 -36.17 -24.18
N ILE A 62 4.73 -35.50 -25.16
CA ILE A 62 5.38 -34.20 -24.92
C ILE A 62 4.30 -33.16 -24.64
N GLU A 63 3.22 -33.14 -25.41
CA GLU A 63 2.10 -32.23 -25.20
C GLU A 63 1.46 -32.38 -23.81
N LEU A 64 1.27 -33.64 -23.38
CA LEU A 64 0.76 -33.87 -22.02
C LEU A 64 1.62 -33.18 -20.96
N VAL A 65 2.95 -33.30 -21.03
CA VAL A 65 3.87 -32.66 -20.09
C VAL A 65 3.85 -31.13 -20.22
N VAL A 66 3.91 -30.63 -21.48
CA VAL A 66 3.95 -29.18 -21.73
C VAL A 66 2.67 -28.47 -21.29
N TRP A 67 1.52 -29.12 -21.34
CA TRP A 67 0.26 -28.56 -20.86
C TRP A 67 0.01 -28.80 -19.37
N SER A 68 0.43 -29.96 -18.85
CA SER A 68 0.19 -30.30 -17.43
C SER A 68 0.98 -29.41 -16.48
N ILE A 69 2.25 -29.12 -16.77
CA ILE A 69 3.11 -28.34 -15.89
C ILE A 69 2.56 -26.91 -15.67
N PRO A 70 2.29 -26.09 -16.72
CA PRO A 70 1.70 -24.78 -16.55
C PRO A 70 0.31 -24.82 -15.87
N THR A 71 -0.53 -25.78 -16.23
CA THR A 71 -1.87 -25.93 -15.66
C THR A 71 -1.82 -26.18 -14.15
N LEU A 72 -1.00 -27.12 -13.71
CA LEU A 72 -0.81 -27.42 -12.28
C LEU A 72 -0.21 -26.22 -11.54
N THR A 73 0.68 -25.48 -12.18
CA THR A 73 1.27 -24.25 -11.59
C THR A 73 0.23 -23.17 -11.38
N VAL A 74 -0.64 -22.94 -12.37
CA VAL A 74 -1.73 -21.95 -12.25
C VAL A 74 -2.67 -22.34 -11.12
N ILE A 75 -3.01 -23.64 -10.99
CA ILE A 75 -3.85 -24.15 -9.90
C ILE A 75 -3.16 -23.93 -8.54
N LEU A 76 -1.86 -24.22 -8.45
CA LEU A 76 -1.09 -24.05 -7.21
C LEU A 76 -0.98 -22.56 -6.82
N LEU A 77 -0.57 -21.70 -7.73
CA LEU A 77 -0.48 -20.25 -7.49
C LEU A 77 -1.86 -19.64 -7.19
N GLY A 78 -2.89 -20.07 -7.90
CA GLY A 78 -4.26 -19.68 -7.63
C GLY A 78 -4.71 -20.07 -6.23
N GLY A 79 -4.33 -21.27 -5.76
CA GLY A 79 -4.55 -21.70 -4.38
C GLY A 79 -3.83 -20.84 -3.35
N VAL A 80 -2.55 -20.54 -3.58
CA VAL A 80 -1.77 -19.64 -2.72
C VAL A 80 -2.41 -18.24 -2.66
N ALA A 81 -2.77 -17.68 -3.82
CA ALA A 81 -3.44 -16.37 -3.89
C ALA A 81 -4.80 -16.37 -3.20
N TRP A 82 -5.60 -17.43 -3.37
CA TRP A 82 -6.90 -17.57 -2.73
C TRP A 82 -6.78 -17.62 -1.20
N ILE A 83 -5.92 -18.47 -0.68
CA ILE A 83 -5.68 -18.59 0.77
C ILE A 83 -5.13 -17.26 1.33
N GLY A 84 -4.12 -16.69 0.67
CA GLY A 84 -3.51 -15.44 1.09
C GLY A 84 -4.49 -14.28 1.14
N SER A 85 -5.33 -14.10 0.11
CA SER A 85 -6.32 -13.03 0.06
C SER A 85 -7.38 -13.11 1.16
N HIS A 86 -7.75 -14.34 1.58
CA HIS A 86 -8.70 -14.53 2.68
C HIS A 86 -8.07 -14.41 4.07
N GLN A 87 -6.79 -14.78 4.19
CA GLN A 87 -6.07 -14.64 5.47
C GLN A 87 -5.67 -13.20 5.74
N LEU A 88 -5.31 -12.46 4.69
CA LEU A 88 -4.82 -11.08 4.75
C LEU A 88 -5.88 -10.07 4.27
N ASP A 89 -7.16 -10.35 4.50
CA ASP A 89 -8.22 -9.37 4.25
C ASP A 89 -7.90 -8.08 5.03
N PRO A 90 -7.78 -6.92 4.36
CA PRO A 90 -7.44 -5.65 5.01
C PRO A 90 -8.35 -5.25 6.17
N ALA A 91 -9.61 -5.66 6.14
CA ALA A 91 -10.59 -5.35 7.19
C ALA A 91 -10.62 -6.38 8.33
N LYS A 92 -9.80 -7.44 8.25
CA LYS A 92 -9.77 -8.50 9.27
C LYS A 92 -9.08 -8.02 10.54
N PRO A 93 -9.75 -8.06 11.71
CA PRO A 93 -9.15 -7.66 12.97
C PRO A 93 -7.85 -8.41 13.27
N ILE A 94 -6.86 -7.67 13.77
CA ILE A 94 -5.55 -8.21 14.15
C ILE A 94 -5.47 -8.19 15.68
N GLU A 95 -5.09 -9.31 16.29
CA GLU A 95 -4.80 -9.38 17.71
C GLU A 95 -3.50 -8.64 18.02
N GLY A 96 -3.42 -7.99 19.18
CA GLY A 96 -2.24 -7.24 19.62
C GLY A 96 -2.19 -7.05 21.13
N THR A 97 -1.17 -6.33 21.59
CA THR A 97 -1.00 -5.99 22.99
C THR A 97 -1.68 -4.65 23.30
N GLY A 98 -2.46 -4.58 24.38
CA GLY A 98 -3.10 -3.34 24.81
C GLY A 98 -4.40 -3.02 24.06
N GLN A 99 -4.83 -1.77 24.25
CA GLN A 99 -6.03 -1.24 23.60
C GLN A 99 -5.71 -0.83 22.14
N GLY A 100 -6.54 -1.24 21.19
CA GLY A 100 -6.43 -0.82 19.81
C GLY A 100 -6.60 0.70 19.63
N ILE A 101 -5.97 1.25 18.62
CA ILE A 101 -6.05 2.70 18.34
C ILE A 101 -6.76 2.90 17.00
N THR A 102 -7.81 3.72 17.03
CA THR A 102 -8.51 4.15 15.83
C THR A 102 -7.80 5.36 15.21
N ILE A 103 -7.47 5.27 13.94
CA ILE A 103 -6.88 6.36 13.16
C ILE A 103 -7.73 6.57 11.90
N GLN A 104 -8.29 7.76 11.79
CA GLN A 104 -9.06 8.17 10.62
C GLN A 104 -8.13 8.88 9.65
N VAL A 105 -8.11 8.45 8.40
CA VAL A 105 -7.18 8.93 7.37
C VAL A 105 -7.95 9.60 6.26
N VAL A 106 -7.58 10.82 5.93
CA VAL A 106 -8.14 11.55 4.79
C VAL A 106 -7.00 11.85 3.81
N SER A 107 -7.08 11.29 2.61
CA SER A 107 -6.18 11.69 1.54
C SER A 107 -6.64 13.01 0.94
N LEU A 108 -5.71 13.94 0.78
CA LEU A 108 -5.91 15.26 0.17
C LEU A 108 -4.97 15.41 -1.03
N ASP A 109 -5.06 16.53 -1.75
CA ASP A 109 -4.16 16.80 -2.87
C ASP A 109 -2.73 16.97 -2.36
N TRP A 110 -1.97 15.87 -2.50
CA TRP A 110 -0.56 15.62 -2.20
C TRP A 110 -0.17 15.66 -0.71
N LYS A 111 -1.14 15.38 0.19
CA LYS A 111 -0.89 15.24 1.63
C LYS A 111 -1.88 14.32 2.29
N TRP A 112 -1.53 13.89 3.50
CA TRP A 112 -2.33 13.01 4.34
C TRP A 112 -2.74 13.70 5.61
N LEU A 113 -4.01 13.69 5.93
CA LEU A 113 -4.53 14.11 7.24
C LEU A 113 -4.86 12.85 8.06
N PHE A 114 -4.30 12.76 9.24
CA PHE A 114 -4.54 11.69 10.21
C PHE A 114 -5.28 12.25 11.41
N ILE A 115 -6.38 11.64 11.79
CA ILE A 115 -7.23 12.05 12.90
C ILE A 115 -7.28 10.92 13.91
N TYR A 116 -7.03 11.22 15.15
CA TYR A 116 -7.15 10.32 16.31
C TYR A 116 -8.36 10.75 17.13
N PRO A 117 -9.55 10.17 16.90
CA PRO A 117 -10.78 10.63 17.53
C PRO A 117 -10.73 10.51 19.05
N ASP A 118 -10.20 9.41 19.58
CA ASP A 118 -10.13 9.16 21.04
C ASP A 118 -9.15 10.11 21.76
N GLN A 119 -8.03 10.44 21.11
CA GLN A 119 -7.01 11.36 21.66
C GLN A 119 -7.32 12.83 21.35
N ARG A 120 -8.30 13.12 20.49
CA ARG A 120 -8.65 14.45 19.99
C ARG A 120 -7.47 15.19 19.33
N ILE A 121 -6.77 14.49 18.45
CA ILE A 121 -5.60 15.02 17.75
C ILE A 121 -5.81 14.87 16.24
N ALA A 122 -5.21 15.78 15.48
CA ALA A 122 -5.03 15.62 14.04
C ALA A 122 -3.59 15.95 13.65
N THR A 123 -3.02 15.21 12.69
CA THR A 123 -1.66 15.42 12.21
C THR A 123 -1.62 15.39 10.68
N VAL A 124 -0.64 16.06 10.09
CA VAL A 124 -0.45 16.07 8.63
C VAL A 124 0.88 15.40 8.28
N ASN A 125 0.83 14.44 7.35
CA ASN A 125 1.99 13.69 6.84
C ASN A 125 2.85 13.00 7.92
N SER A 126 2.29 12.74 9.09
CA SER A 126 2.98 12.02 10.15
C SER A 126 1.97 11.33 11.07
N ILE A 127 2.23 10.07 11.40
CA ILE A 127 1.48 9.32 12.40
C ILE A 127 2.43 8.83 13.50
N THR A 128 1.95 8.84 14.74
CA THR A 128 2.64 8.25 15.88
C THR A 128 1.76 7.15 16.44
N VAL A 129 2.30 5.96 16.61
CA VAL A 129 1.55 4.78 17.07
C VAL A 129 2.35 3.99 18.09
N PRO A 130 1.70 3.32 19.06
CA PRO A 130 2.41 2.47 20.01
C PRO A 130 2.77 1.11 19.39
N VAL A 131 3.91 0.59 19.78
CA VAL A 131 4.38 -0.73 19.38
C VAL A 131 3.44 -1.84 19.90
N GLY A 132 3.15 -2.83 19.07
CA GLY A 132 2.36 -4.01 19.40
C GLY A 132 0.85 -3.78 19.50
N ALA A 133 0.36 -2.55 19.43
CA ALA A 133 -1.07 -2.27 19.49
C ALA A 133 -1.75 -2.48 18.13
N PRO A 134 -3.00 -2.99 18.11
CA PRO A 134 -3.81 -3.01 16.89
C PRO A 134 -4.12 -1.59 16.41
N LEU A 135 -3.93 -1.35 15.12
CA LEU A 135 -4.18 -0.06 14.47
C LEU A 135 -5.39 -0.20 13.55
N HIS A 136 -6.50 0.43 13.91
CA HIS A 136 -7.77 0.42 13.18
C HIS A 136 -7.84 1.65 12.29
N PHE A 137 -7.47 1.52 11.04
CA PHE A 137 -7.55 2.62 10.08
C PHE A 137 -8.94 2.68 9.42
N GLN A 138 -9.53 3.87 9.42
CA GLN A 138 -10.71 4.24 8.64
C GLN A 138 -10.28 5.28 7.62
N LEU A 139 -10.44 4.98 6.33
CA LEU A 139 -9.85 5.82 5.30
C LEU A 139 -10.91 6.35 4.33
N THR A 140 -10.77 7.61 3.99
CA THR A 140 -11.57 8.29 2.95
C THR A 140 -10.70 9.25 2.15
N SER A 141 -11.26 9.89 1.15
CA SER A 141 -10.60 10.96 0.40
C SER A 141 -11.40 12.25 0.48
N GLY A 142 -10.69 13.37 0.65
CA GLY A 142 -11.27 14.71 0.52
C GLY A 142 -11.28 15.24 -0.92
N SER A 143 -10.68 14.54 -1.88
CA SER A 143 -10.64 14.92 -3.29
C SER A 143 -10.61 13.70 -4.21
N VAL A 144 -9.53 13.45 -4.92
CA VAL A 144 -9.34 12.31 -5.82
C VAL A 144 -9.00 11.03 -5.08
N MET A 145 -9.18 9.91 -5.74
CA MET A 145 -8.77 8.60 -5.23
C MET A 145 -7.25 8.53 -5.06
N ASN A 146 -6.82 7.98 -3.94
CA ASN A 146 -5.42 7.71 -3.61
C ASN A 146 -5.29 6.28 -3.08
N ALA A 147 -4.06 5.83 -2.86
CA ALA A 147 -3.78 4.54 -2.26
C ALA A 147 -2.84 4.72 -1.06
N PHE A 148 -3.35 4.45 0.12
CA PHE A 148 -2.58 4.46 1.36
C PHE A 148 -1.70 3.21 1.42
N PHE A 149 -0.40 3.39 1.61
CA PHE A 149 0.54 2.29 1.65
C PHE A 149 1.67 2.55 2.65
N ALA A 150 1.81 1.66 3.62
CA ALA A 150 2.91 1.61 4.58
C ALA A 150 3.69 0.29 4.40
N PRO A 151 4.68 0.22 3.48
CA PRO A 151 5.28 -1.03 2.98
C PRO A 151 5.83 -1.98 4.02
N GLN A 152 6.31 -1.47 5.16
CA GLN A 152 6.89 -2.29 6.22
C GLN A 152 5.85 -2.81 7.21
N LEU A 153 4.63 -2.27 7.20
CA LEU A 153 3.54 -2.71 8.06
C LEU A 153 2.56 -3.64 7.32
N GLY A 154 2.33 -3.39 6.04
CA GLY A 154 1.49 -4.25 5.19
C GLY A 154 0.65 -3.48 4.18
N SER A 155 -0.30 -4.14 3.67
CA SER A 155 -1.24 -3.91 2.58
C SER A 155 -1.47 -2.48 2.10
N LEU A 156 -1.67 -2.35 0.81
CA LEU A 156 -2.15 -1.13 0.17
C LEU A 156 -3.68 -1.12 0.15
N ILE A 157 -4.30 0.01 0.53
CA ILE A 157 -5.75 0.21 0.48
C ILE A 157 -6.10 1.53 -0.21
N TYR A 158 -7.18 1.52 -0.99
CA TYR A 158 -7.66 2.73 -1.66
C TYR A 158 -8.45 3.64 -0.72
N THR A 159 -8.21 4.95 -0.84
CA THR A 159 -9.02 6.01 -0.24
C THR A 159 -9.86 6.66 -1.33
N MET A 160 -11.17 6.68 -1.13
CA MET A 160 -12.13 7.17 -2.13
C MET A 160 -13.09 8.17 -1.50
N ASN A 161 -13.41 9.23 -2.25
CA ASN A 161 -14.38 10.20 -1.80
C ASN A 161 -15.78 9.58 -1.71
N GLY A 162 -16.52 9.92 -0.65
CA GLY A 162 -17.87 9.38 -0.42
C GLY A 162 -17.90 7.93 0.09
N MET A 163 -16.76 7.33 0.39
CA MET A 163 -16.63 5.97 0.92
C MET A 163 -15.69 5.92 2.12
N VAL A 164 -15.91 4.96 3.01
CA VAL A 164 -14.99 4.64 4.10
C VAL A 164 -14.47 3.23 3.88
N THR A 165 -13.16 3.08 3.67
CA THR A 165 -12.47 1.81 3.64
C THR A 165 -11.82 1.53 5.00
N ARG A 166 -11.52 0.28 5.29
CA ARG A 166 -10.94 -0.16 6.57
C ARG A 166 -9.66 -0.93 6.32
N LEU A 167 -8.68 -0.70 7.18
CA LEU A 167 -7.40 -1.38 7.14
C LEU A 167 -6.95 -1.65 8.58
N GLU A 168 -6.60 -2.89 8.85
CA GLU A 168 -6.08 -3.33 10.12
C GLU A 168 -4.59 -3.60 9.99
N LEU A 169 -3.79 -2.92 10.79
CA LEU A 169 -2.33 -3.10 10.84
C LEU A 169 -1.85 -3.23 12.27
N ARG A 170 -0.59 -3.65 12.42
CA ARG A 170 0.14 -3.64 13.69
C ARG A 170 1.63 -3.47 13.40
N ALA A 171 2.28 -2.66 14.20
CA ALA A 171 3.72 -2.50 14.17
C ALA A 171 4.34 -3.24 15.36
N ASP A 172 5.19 -4.23 15.10
CA ASP A 172 5.79 -5.10 16.12
C ASP A 172 7.15 -4.60 16.62
N THR A 173 7.77 -3.66 15.90
CA THR A 173 9.09 -3.12 16.22
C THR A 173 9.02 -1.60 16.30
N GLU A 174 9.69 -1.03 17.31
CA GLU A 174 9.87 0.42 17.43
C GLU A 174 10.77 0.95 16.32
N GLY A 175 10.50 2.16 15.85
CA GLY A 175 11.30 2.82 14.81
C GLY A 175 10.51 3.81 13.98
N ASP A 176 11.20 4.39 13.01
CA ASP A 176 10.65 5.35 12.06
C ASP A 176 10.52 4.68 10.68
N TYR A 177 9.30 4.62 10.18
CA TYR A 177 8.97 4.04 8.89
C TYR A 177 8.38 5.09 7.97
N GLN A 178 8.31 4.79 6.69
CA GLN A 178 7.72 5.68 5.70
C GLN A 178 6.53 5.02 5.01
N GLY A 179 5.48 5.80 4.85
CA GLY A 179 4.37 5.49 3.98
C GLY A 179 4.28 6.46 2.81
N LEU A 180 3.50 6.09 1.81
CA LEU A 180 3.33 6.88 0.59
C LEU A 180 1.96 6.66 -0.03
N SER A 181 1.61 7.49 -1.01
CA SER A 181 0.53 7.18 -1.94
C SER A 181 1.02 6.21 -3.01
N GLY A 182 0.29 5.11 -3.21
CA GLY A 182 0.57 4.12 -4.25
C GLY A 182 -0.14 4.40 -5.58
N MET A 183 -0.87 5.51 -5.71
CA MET A 183 -1.63 5.88 -6.89
C MET A 183 -1.30 7.28 -7.37
N PHE A 184 -0.98 7.42 -8.66
CA PHE A 184 -0.66 8.71 -9.27
C PHE A 184 -1.85 9.68 -9.17
N SER A 185 -1.59 10.88 -8.64
CA SER A 185 -2.59 11.93 -8.41
C SER A 185 -2.11 13.33 -8.85
N GLY A 186 -1.25 13.41 -9.86
CA GLY A 186 -0.76 14.69 -10.41
C GLY A 186 0.67 15.03 -10.00
N ASP A 187 1.07 16.28 -10.22
CA ASP A 187 2.46 16.75 -10.16
C ASP A 187 3.14 16.57 -8.80
N GLY A 188 2.40 16.73 -7.70
CA GLY A 188 2.91 16.57 -6.33
C GLY A 188 2.83 15.14 -5.78
N PHE A 189 2.41 14.18 -6.60
CA PHE A 189 2.34 12.77 -6.20
C PHE A 189 3.67 12.20 -5.65
N PRO A 190 4.86 12.48 -6.25
CA PRO A 190 6.11 11.95 -5.74
C PRO A 190 6.44 12.36 -4.30
N ASP A 191 5.90 13.50 -3.87
CA ASP A 191 6.12 14.06 -2.53
C ASP A 191 5.01 13.70 -1.53
N MET A 192 3.99 12.95 -1.97
CA MET A 192 2.87 12.51 -1.13
C MET A 192 3.28 11.35 -0.23
N MET A 193 4.21 11.62 0.67
CA MET A 193 4.73 10.69 1.66
C MET A 193 4.30 11.07 3.08
N PHE A 194 4.39 10.12 4.00
CA PHE A 194 4.16 10.36 5.43
C PHE A 194 5.10 9.50 6.27
N ASP A 195 5.40 9.98 7.50
CA ASP A 195 6.19 9.22 8.44
C ASP A 195 5.29 8.43 9.39
N VAL A 196 5.80 7.27 9.81
CA VAL A 196 5.18 6.41 10.81
C VAL A 196 6.17 6.23 11.95
N HIS A 197 5.92 6.89 13.08
CA HIS A 197 6.71 6.80 14.30
C HIS A 197 6.12 5.73 15.20
N VAL A 198 6.79 4.60 15.33
CA VAL A 198 6.39 3.52 16.23
C VAL A 198 7.17 3.66 17.53
N VAL A 199 6.46 3.94 18.62
CA VAL A 199 7.06 4.29 19.92
C VAL A 199 6.51 3.42 21.05
N PRO A 200 7.18 3.37 22.23
CA PRO A 200 6.60 2.74 23.41
C PRO A 200 5.26 3.35 23.80
N GLN A 201 4.38 2.56 24.42
CA GLN A 201 3.04 2.98 24.83
C GLN A 201 3.05 4.25 25.72
N LEU A 202 4.01 4.37 26.62
CA LEU A 202 4.12 5.55 27.49
C LEU A 202 4.47 6.80 26.68
N THR A 203 5.42 6.70 25.78
CA THR A 203 5.82 7.79 24.86
C THR A 203 4.67 8.25 23.98
N PHE A 204 3.86 7.29 23.47
CA PHE A 204 2.64 7.61 22.73
C PHE A 204 1.65 8.39 23.59
N SER A 205 1.40 7.96 24.83
CA SER A 205 0.46 8.62 25.75
C SER A 205 0.89 10.04 26.11
N ASP A 206 2.19 10.24 26.34
CA ASP A 206 2.77 11.56 26.63
C ASP A 206 2.68 12.49 25.42
N TRP A 207 3.02 11.96 24.21
CA TRP A 207 2.88 12.68 22.95
C TRP A 207 1.43 13.10 22.71
N ALA A 208 0.49 12.17 22.87
CA ALA A 208 -0.93 12.42 22.67
C ALA A 208 -1.45 13.51 23.63
N THR A 209 -1.09 13.41 24.91
CA THR A 209 -1.50 14.40 25.92
C THR A 209 -0.93 15.78 25.62
N LYS A 210 0.32 15.86 25.21
CA LYS A 210 0.99 17.13 24.87
C LYS A 210 0.36 17.76 23.62
N THR A 211 0.11 16.95 22.58
CA THR A 211 -0.46 17.41 21.32
C THR A 211 -1.91 17.88 21.47
N ALA A 212 -2.72 17.17 22.27
CA ALA A 212 -4.10 17.57 22.56
C ALA A 212 -4.24 18.91 23.29
N ARG A 213 -3.17 19.39 23.90
CA ARG A 213 -3.10 20.71 24.57
C ARG A 213 -2.52 21.81 23.68
N GLY A 214 -2.18 21.50 22.43
CA GLY A 214 -1.61 22.48 21.49
C GLY A 214 -2.59 23.59 21.13
N ASP A 215 -2.04 24.74 20.75
CA ASP A 215 -2.83 25.93 20.42
C ASP A 215 -3.49 25.87 19.05
N GLN A 216 -2.93 25.09 18.10
CA GLN A 216 -3.49 24.95 16.76
C GLN A 216 -4.68 24.00 16.79
N ALA A 217 -5.83 24.47 16.29
CA ALA A 217 -7.06 23.70 16.26
C ALA A 217 -7.39 23.23 14.83
N MET A 218 -7.77 21.97 14.71
CA MET A 218 -8.36 21.41 13.49
C MET A 218 -9.88 21.50 13.60
N ASN A 219 -10.44 22.48 12.92
CA ASN A 219 -11.89 22.69 12.74
C ASN A 219 -12.22 22.78 11.27
N ALA A 220 -13.48 23.02 10.92
CA ALA A 220 -13.93 23.09 9.54
C ALA A 220 -13.20 24.16 8.70
N ASP A 221 -12.80 25.29 9.30
CA ASP A 221 -12.12 26.35 8.56
C ASP A 221 -10.62 26.02 8.35
N ALA A 222 -9.94 25.46 9.36
CA ALA A 222 -8.58 24.94 9.20
C ALA A 222 -8.55 23.82 8.15
N TYR A 223 -9.57 22.96 8.11
CA TYR A 223 -9.68 21.93 7.07
C TYR A 223 -9.88 22.52 5.68
N LYS A 224 -10.69 23.58 5.52
CA LYS A 224 -10.88 24.28 4.23
C LYS A 224 -9.57 24.89 3.69
N GLU A 225 -8.68 25.34 4.58
CA GLU A 225 -7.34 25.78 4.18
C GLU A 225 -6.46 24.59 3.82
N LEU A 226 -6.54 23.51 4.61
CA LEU A 226 -5.73 22.32 4.39
C LEU A 226 -6.06 21.59 3.08
N ILE A 227 -7.34 21.57 2.66
CA ILE A 227 -7.78 20.88 1.44
C ILE A 227 -7.23 21.54 0.15
N LYS A 228 -6.77 22.79 0.22
CA LYS A 228 -6.16 23.46 -0.95
C LYS A 228 -4.91 22.68 -1.38
N GLN A 229 -4.77 22.51 -2.69
CA GLN A 229 -3.65 21.81 -3.29
C GLN A 229 -2.31 22.38 -2.83
N SER A 230 -1.49 21.55 -2.20
CA SER A 230 -0.13 21.93 -1.77
C SER A 230 0.68 20.71 -1.33
N VAL A 231 1.99 20.84 -1.42
CA VAL A 231 2.95 19.91 -0.80
C VAL A 231 3.49 20.59 0.46
N PRO A 232 2.99 20.26 1.65
CA PRO A 232 3.46 20.89 2.89
C PRO A 232 4.88 20.42 3.19
N LYS A 233 5.76 21.37 3.52
CA LYS A 233 7.12 21.09 4.00
C LYS A 233 7.13 20.72 5.47
N ASP A 234 6.22 21.31 6.23
CA ASP A 234 6.06 21.06 7.65
C ASP A 234 5.03 19.95 7.89
N LYS A 235 5.13 19.29 9.06
CA LYS A 235 4.20 18.27 9.51
C LYS A 235 3.43 18.81 10.72
N PRO A 236 2.47 19.71 10.53
CA PRO A 236 1.76 20.34 11.63
C PRO A 236 0.90 19.34 12.40
N VAL A 237 0.76 19.60 13.68
CA VAL A 237 -0.10 18.85 14.58
C VAL A 237 -1.16 19.78 15.15
N PHE A 238 -2.36 19.26 15.35
CA PHE A 238 -3.53 20.04 15.75
C PHE A 238 -4.27 19.35 16.89
N ARG A 239 -4.92 20.13 17.71
CA ARG A 239 -5.99 19.67 18.59
C ARG A 239 -7.27 19.53 17.74
N LEU A 240 -7.92 18.39 17.79
CA LEU A 240 -9.18 18.18 17.10
C LEU A 240 -10.34 18.87 17.87
N GLU A 241 -10.99 19.83 17.23
CA GLU A 241 -12.16 20.51 17.80
C GLU A 241 -13.49 19.88 17.35
N ASP A 242 -13.56 19.44 16.09
CA ASP A 242 -14.76 18.80 15.52
C ASP A 242 -14.58 17.27 15.47
N PRO A 243 -15.15 16.49 16.39
CA PRO A 243 -15.08 15.03 16.36
C PRO A 243 -15.77 14.41 15.13
N GLU A 244 -16.72 15.11 14.51
CA GLU A 244 -17.46 14.66 13.33
C GLU A 244 -16.77 15.02 12.01
N LEU A 245 -15.60 15.68 12.05
CA LEU A 245 -14.89 16.16 10.87
C LEU A 245 -14.70 15.04 9.84
N PHE A 246 -14.21 13.87 10.25
CA PHE A 246 -14.03 12.74 9.35
C PHE A 246 -15.32 12.28 8.71
N MET A 247 -16.39 12.12 9.48
CA MET A 247 -17.69 11.69 8.97
C MET A 247 -18.30 12.76 8.06
N ASN A 248 -18.12 14.04 8.36
CA ASN A 248 -18.59 15.13 7.52
C ASN A 248 -17.87 15.17 6.16
N ILE A 249 -16.57 14.79 6.12
CA ILE A 249 -15.82 14.62 4.88
C ILE A 249 -16.31 13.37 4.14
N ALA A 250 -16.34 12.22 4.82
CA ALA A 250 -16.69 10.93 4.22
C ALA A 250 -18.12 10.91 3.65
N THR A 251 -19.07 11.61 4.29
CA THR A 251 -20.44 11.74 3.84
C THR A 251 -20.68 12.92 2.90
N GLN A 252 -19.62 13.64 2.51
CA GLN A 252 -19.67 14.81 1.62
C GLN A 252 -20.52 15.98 2.15
N LYS A 253 -20.76 16.07 3.45
CA LYS A 253 -21.33 17.28 4.07
C LYS A 253 -20.38 18.47 3.93
N ILE A 254 -19.06 18.20 3.95
CA ILE A 254 -18.04 19.12 3.51
C ILE A 254 -17.75 18.77 2.04
N ALA A 255 -17.91 19.73 1.14
CA ALA A 255 -17.68 19.51 -0.28
C ALA A 255 -16.24 19.05 -0.53
N PRO A 256 -16.02 18.05 -1.40
CA PRO A 256 -14.68 17.61 -1.77
C PRO A 256 -13.90 18.72 -2.48
N GLY A 257 -12.58 18.67 -2.37
CA GLY A 257 -11.70 19.52 -3.18
C GLY A 257 -11.84 19.21 -4.67
N PRO A 258 -11.47 20.15 -5.55
CA PRO A 258 -11.62 20.01 -7.00
C PRO A 258 -10.70 18.93 -7.60
N GLY A 259 -9.78 18.42 -6.83
CA GLY A 259 -8.69 17.57 -7.30
C GLY A 259 -7.52 18.38 -7.84
N PRO A 260 -6.39 17.71 -8.17
CA PRO A 260 -5.21 18.38 -8.69
C PRO A 260 -5.52 19.10 -10.01
N GLU A 261 -5.18 20.39 -10.08
CA GLU A 261 -5.25 21.12 -11.32
C GLU A 261 -4.15 20.56 -12.26
N LEU A 262 -4.54 20.16 -13.47
CA LEU A 262 -3.60 19.87 -14.53
C LEU A 262 -2.94 21.19 -14.90
N THR A 263 -1.70 21.39 -14.47
CA THR A 263 -0.95 22.59 -14.88
C THR A 263 -0.87 22.58 -16.40
N ALA A 264 -1.44 23.61 -17.03
CA ALA A 264 -1.54 23.79 -18.48
C ALA A 264 -0.16 23.94 -19.18
N LYS A 265 0.90 23.33 -18.68
CA LYS A 265 2.24 23.31 -19.29
C LYS A 265 2.41 22.31 -20.43
N ILE A 266 1.44 21.41 -20.63
CA ILE A 266 1.50 20.44 -21.74
C ILE A 266 1.05 21.04 -23.08
N GLY A 267 0.32 22.17 -23.08
CA GLY A 267 -0.21 22.80 -24.29
C GLY A 267 0.72 23.77 -25.02
N ALA A 268 1.82 24.21 -24.42
CA ALA A 268 2.66 25.26 -24.98
C ALA A 268 3.82 24.78 -25.87
N ASN A 269 4.13 23.49 -25.92
CA ASN A 269 5.25 22.95 -26.70
C ASN A 269 4.88 22.32 -28.06
N ASN A 270 3.60 22.25 -28.42
CA ASN A 270 3.17 21.73 -29.74
C ASN A 270 2.71 22.81 -30.73
N ALA A 271 3.00 24.08 -30.47
CA ALA A 271 2.76 25.20 -31.38
C ALA A 271 4.05 25.97 -31.69
N ARG A 272 5.06 25.27 -32.21
CA ARG A 272 6.16 25.91 -32.98
C ARG A 272 6.64 24.94 -34.06
#